data_c0012d0c3513514782ab27c56b00817d
#
_entry.id   c0012d0c3513514782ab27c56b00817d
#
_cell.length_a   1.000
_cell.length_b   1.000
_cell.length_c   1.000
_cell.angle_alpha   90.00
_cell.angle_beta   90.00
_cell.angle_gamma   90.00
#
_symmetry.space_group_name_H-M   'P 1'
#
loop_
_entity.id
_entity.type
_entity.pdbx_description
1 polymer ?
#
loop_
_entity_poly.entity_id
_entity_poly.type
_entity_poly.pdbx_seq_one_letter_code
_entity_poly.pdbx_strand_id
1 'polypeptide(L)'
;VDPFIIEDFNVIYGPSAVTYGGDAIGGVINYTTTKPKLSNKKDTTLEKIRLITRLNKGADELTNHIDFNFGQQKWASFSSLTFKQFGDIVMGENRRHGYADWGKIPYYVDHVLGSDSLIENPNPNNQLNIGYNQIDITQKFLFKPTQHLEISTNSQLSTSSNIQRFDQLNN
;
A
#
# COMPACT_ATOMS: atom_id res chain seq x y z
N VAL A 1 1.48 4.04 3.15
CA VAL A 1 1.71 2.97 4.17
C VAL A 1 1.46 1.63 3.52
N ASP A 2 2.36 0.69 3.76
CA ASP A 2 2.20 -0.68 3.27
C ASP A 2 1.02 -1.38 3.97
N PRO A 3 -0.02 -1.85 3.24
CA PRO A 3 -1.19 -2.48 3.84
C PRO A 3 -0.87 -3.81 4.55
N PHE A 4 0.20 -4.49 4.18
CA PHE A 4 0.55 -5.79 4.76
C PHE A 4 1.06 -5.71 6.20
N ILE A 5 1.51 -4.53 6.63
CA ILE A 5 1.95 -4.30 8.01
C ILE A 5 0.86 -3.67 8.89
N ILE A 6 -0.34 -3.44 8.37
CA ILE A 6 -1.47 -2.93 9.17
C ILE A 6 -1.99 -4.05 10.05
N GLU A 7 -2.04 -3.80 11.36
CA GLU A 7 -2.53 -4.73 12.38
C GLU A 7 -3.97 -4.42 12.79
N ASP A 8 -4.33 -3.12 12.82
CA ASP A 8 -5.66 -2.65 13.18
C ASP A 8 -6.07 -1.43 12.37
N PHE A 9 -7.37 -1.32 12.11
CA PHE A 9 -7.95 -0.29 11.26
C PHE A 9 -9.29 0.17 11.85
N ASN A 10 -9.40 1.47 12.15
CA ASN A 10 -10.59 2.08 12.70
C ASN A 10 -11.05 3.25 11.85
N VAL A 11 -12.34 3.30 11.56
CA VAL A 11 -12.99 4.45 10.92
C VAL A 11 -13.87 5.16 11.93
N ILE A 12 -13.61 6.44 12.14
CA ILE A 12 -14.27 7.29 13.15
C ILE A 12 -15.05 8.37 12.40
N TYR A 13 -16.35 8.44 12.56
CA TYR A 13 -17.21 9.43 11.93
C TYR A 13 -17.86 10.36 12.94
N GLY A 14 -18.39 11.48 12.41
CA GLY A 14 -19.20 12.43 13.15
C GLY A 14 -18.40 13.26 14.16
N PRO A 15 -19.03 13.83 15.19
CA PRO A 15 -18.40 14.81 16.08
C PRO A 15 -17.15 14.34 16.78
N SER A 16 -17.00 13.03 17.03
CA SER A 16 -15.82 12.46 17.67
C SER A 16 -14.55 12.55 16.80
N ALA A 17 -14.70 12.70 15.48
CA ALA A 17 -13.56 12.89 14.58
C ALA A 17 -12.82 14.22 14.81
N VAL A 18 -13.52 15.25 15.30
CA VAL A 18 -12.95 16.59 15.57
C VAL A 18 -11.83 16.55 16.62
N THR A 19 -11.81 15.55 17.50
CA THR A 19 -10.70 15.37 18.47
C THR A 19 -9.36 15.07 17.83
N TYR A 20 -9.35 14.66 16.54
CA TYR A 20 -8.15 14.36 15.74
C TYR A 20 -7.67 15.58 14.90
N GLY A 21 -8.40 16.67 14.94
CA GLY A 21 -8.04 17.91 14.24
C GLY A 21 -9.22 18.59 13.57
N GLY A 22 -9.09 19.90 13.32
CA GLY A 22 -10.14 20.72 12.71
C GLY A 22 -10.51 20.31 11.28
N ASP A 23 -9.60 19.62 10.57
CA ASP A 23 -9.81 19.18 9.20
C ASP A 23 -10.54 17.83 9.11
N ALA A 24 -10.82 17.17 10.24
CA ALA A 24 -11.51 15.89 10.31
C ALA A 24 -13.04 16.01 10.19
N ILE A 25 -13.54 16.89 9.30
CA ILE A 25 -14.98 17.21 9.14
C ILE A 25 -15.78 15.98 8.68
N GLY A 26 -15.23 15.19 7.78
CA GLY A 26 -15.89 13.99 7.23
C GLY A 26 -15.68 12.71 8.04
N GLY A 27 -14.62 12.67 8.83
CA GLY A 27 -14.20 11.50 9.59
C GLY A 27 -12.68 11.30 9.60
N VAL A 28 -12.24 10.27 10.31
CA VAL A 28 -10.83 9.88 10.45
C VAL A 28 -10.68 8.41 10.17
N ILE A 29 -9.67 8.07 9.39
CA ILE A 29 -9.19 6.70 9.26
C ILE A 29 -7.92 6.58 10.11
N ASN A 30 -8.00 5.78 11.17
CA ASN A 30 -6.88 5.47 12.04
C ASN A 30 -6.43 4.03 11.82
N TYR A 31 -5.14 3.83 11.57
CA TYR A 31 -4.58 2.49 11.43
C TYR A 31 -3.31 2.35 12.28
N THR A 32 -3.18 1.17 12.87
CA THR A 32 -2.03 0.78 13.66
C THR A 32 -1.21 -0.24 12.88
N THR A 33 0.08 0.01 12.75
CA THR A 33 0.99 -0.89 12.07
C THR A 33 1.67 -1.84 13.05
N THR A 34 1.96 -3.07 12.60
CA THR A 34 2.58 -4.15 13.39
C THR A 34 3.72 -3.62 14.25
N LYS A 35 3.64 -3.91 15.56
CA LYS A 35 4.69 -3.56 16.53
C LYS A 35 5.68 -4.71 16.68
N PRO A 36 6.96 -4.43 16.93
CA PRO A 36 7.92 -5.46 17.32
C PRO A 36 7.45 -6.20 18.57
N LYS A 37 7.50 -7.53 18.58
CA LYS A 37 7.01 -8.37 19.66
C LYS A 37 8.18 -8.92 20.47
N LEU A 38 8.20 -8.63 21.77
CA LEU A 38 9.18 -9.16 22.71
C LEU A 38 8.92 -10.64 22.99
N SER A 39 9.97 -11.38 23.39
CA SER A 39 9.81 -12.73 23.94
C SER A 39 9.24 -12.68 25.36
N ASN A 40 8.21 -13.47 25.62
CA ASN A 40 7.62 -13.60 26.94
C ASN A 40 8.37 -14.58 27.86
N LYS A 41 9.30 -15.35 27.32
CA LYS A 41 10.05 -16.36 28.07
C LYS A 41 11.49 -15.89 28.31
N LYS A 42 11.99 -16.18 29.49
CA LYS A 42 13.38 -15.88 29.85
C LYS A 42 14.32 -16.73 28.98
N ASP A 43 15.41 -16.12 28.54
CA ASP A 43 16.47 -16.75 27.73
C ASP A 43 15.97 -17.44 26.44
N THR A 44 14.84 -16.97 25.90
CA THR A 44 14.25 -17.48 24.66
C THR A 44 14.07 -16.33 23.68
N THR A 45 14.43 -16.55 22.42
CA THR A 45 14.19 -15.62 21.32
C THR A 45 12.84 -15.93 20.68
N LEU A 46 12.07 -14.90 20.37
CA LEU A 46 10.88 -15.00 19.52
C LEU A 46 11.26 -14.66 18.09
N GLU A 47 11.16 -15.63 17.21
CA GLU A 47 11.38 -15.45 15.78
C GLU A 47 10.06 -15.73 15.03
N LYS A 48 9.66 -14.83 14.17
CA LYS A 48 8.47 -14.98 13.33
C LYS A 48 8.71 -14.42 11.96
N ILE A 49 8.52 -15.24 10.94
CA ILE A 49 8.59 -14.86 9.53
C ILE A 49 7.20 -15.01 8.94
N ARG A 50 6.80 -14.07 8.08
CA ARG A 50 5.58 -14.15 7.29
C ARG A 50 5.91 -13.83 5.84
N LEU A 51 5.42 -14.67 4.93
CA LEU A 51 5.51 -14.51 3.49
C LEU A 51 4.09 -14.42 2.93
N ILE A 52 3.85 -13.44 2.07
CA ILE A 52 2.57 -13.27 1.40
C ILE A 52 2.85 -13.01 -0.08
N THR A 53 2.18 -13.76 -0.96
CA THR A 53 2.11 -13.46 -2.39
C THR A 53 0.66 -13.19 -2.75
N ARG A 54 0.39 -12.08 -3.44
CA ARG A 54 -0.93 -11.71 -3.94
C ARG A 54 -0.88 -11.56 -5.45
N LEU A 55 -1.84 -12.18 -6.11
CA LEU A 55 -2.08 -12.09 -7.55
C LEU A 55 -3.46 -11.52 -7.79
N ASN A 56 -3.58 -10.55 -8.70
CA ASN A 56 -4.85 -9.97 -9.10
C ASN A 56 -4.86 -9.72 -10.61
N LYS A 57 -5.71 -10.47 -11.33
CA LYS A 57 -5.82 -10.37 -12.79
C LYS A 57 -6.41 -9.04 -13.28
N GLY A 58 -7.27 -8.40 -12.48
CA GLY A 58 -7.92 -7.15 -12.89
C GLY A 58 -6.97 -5.95 -12.96
N ALA A 59 -5.89 -5.99 -12.20
CA ALA A 59 -4.85 -4.96 -12.17
C ALA A 59 -3.49 -5.51 -12.65
N ASP A 60 -3.46 -6.72 -13.19
CA ASP A 60 -2.24 -7.47 -13.52
C ASP A 60 -1.20 -7.36 -12.40
N GLU A 61 -1.67 -7.60 -11.16
CA GLU A 61 -0.89 -7.37 -9.95
C GLU A 61 -0.14 -8.63 -9.55
N LEU A 62 1.15 -8.46 -9.29
CA LEU A 62 1.98 -9.38 -8.53
C LEU A 62 2.57 -8.63 -7.34
N THR A 63 2.18 -9.01 -6.15
CA THR A 63 2.75 -8.46 -4.92
C THR A 63 3.38 -9.56 -4.09
N ASN A 64 4.62 -9.32 -3.64
CA ASN A 64 5.34 -10.18 -2.71
C ASN A 64 5.71 -9.37 -1.47
N HIS A 65 5.38 -9.92 -0.31
CA HIS A 65 5.67 -9.34 0.99
C HIS A 65 6.37 -10.34 1.87
N ILE A 66 7.42 -9.89 2.54
CA ILE A 66 8.11 -10.62 3.60
C ILE A 66 8.22 -9.73 4.82
N ASP A 67 7.88 -10.26 5.97
CA ASP A 67 8.22 -9.62 7.25
C ASP A 67 8.89 -10.60 8.22
N PHE A 68 9.67 -10.01 9.10
CA PHE A 68 10.43 -10.72 10.11
C PHE A 68 10.36 -10.00 11.45
N ASN A 69 9.96 -10.70 12.50
CA ASN A 69 10.04 -10.24 13.88
C ASN A 69 11.09 -11.03 14.64
N PHE A 70 12.03 -10.33 15.22
CA PHE A 70 13.01 -10.88 16.15
C PHE A 70 12.80 -10.21 17.51
N GLY A 71 12.62 -11.00 18.57
CA GLY A 71 12.35 -10.47 19.89
C GLY A 71 13.06 -11.22 21.00
N GLN A 72 13.72 -10.48 21.88
CA GLN A 72 14.20 -10.92 23.17
C GLN A 72 13.37 -10.32 24.31
N GLN A 73 13.72 -10.53 25.56
CA GLN A 73 12.95 -10.01 26.69
C GLN A 73 12.89 -8.49 26.78
N LYS A 74 13.97 -7.80 26.40
CA LYS A 74 14.11 -6.35 26.57
C LYS A 74 14.16 -5.58 25.26
N TRP A 75 14.29 -6.25 24.13
CA TRP A 75 14.30 -5.59 22.84
C TRP A 75 13.71 -6.48 21.75
N ALA A 76 13.17 -5.84 20.74
CA ALA A 76 12.64 -6.50 19.56
C ALA A 76 12.85 -5.65 18.32
N SER A 77 12.91 -6.31 17.19
CA SER A 77 13.00 -5.71 15.86
C SER A 77 11.94 -6.30 14.95
N PHE A 78 11.33 -5.45 14.15
CA PHE A 78 10.42 -5.84 13.08
C PHE A 78 10.90 -5.21 11.78
N SER A 79 11.13 -6.05 10.78
CA SER A 79 11.55 -5.64 9.44
C SER A 79 10.55 -6.14 8.43
N SER A 80 10.21 -5.33 7.42
CA SER A 80 9.39 -5.78 6.30
C SER A 80 9.86 -5.21 4.97
N LEU A 81 9.68 -5.99 3.93
CA LEU A 81 9.92 -5.63 2.54
C LEU A 81 8.72 -6.07 1.71
N THR A 82 8.17 -5.14 0.94
CA THR A 82 7.08 -5.41 0.00
C THR A 82 7.48 -4.93 -1.38
N PHE A 83 7.40 -5.80 -2.35
CA PHE A 83 7.52 -5.47 -3.76
C PHE A 83 6.16 -5.65 -4.42
N LYS A 84 5.68 -4.60 -5.10
CA LYS A 84 4.41 -4.56 -5.81
C LYS A 84 4.67 -4.24 -7.26
N GLN A 85 4.11 -5.03 -8.14
CA GLN A 85 4.06 -4.80 -9.57
C GLN A 85 2.60 -4.73 -9.98
N PHE A 86 2.22 -3.62 -10.58
CA PHE A 86 0.91 -3.42 -11.16
C PHE A 86 1.07 -3.22 -12.65
N GLY A 87 0.30 -3.98 -13.43
CA GLY A 87 0.13 -3.74 -14.85
C GLY A 87 -1.05 -2.81 -15.12
N ASP A 88 -1.54 -2.86 -16.34
CA ASP A 88 -2.70 -2.10 -16.76
C ASP A 88 -3.98 -2.67 -16.16
N ILE A 89 -4.94 -1.81 -15.84
CA ILE A 89 -6.23 -2.24 -15.30
C ILE A 89 -7.12 -2.73 -16.43
N VAL A 90 -7.63 -3.96 -16.28
CA VAL A 90 -8.60 -4.54 -17.21
C VAL A 90 -9.98 -4.52 -16.55
N MET A 91 -10.91 -3.79 -17.15
CA MET A 91 -12.27 -3.71 -16.68
C MET A 91 -13.08 -4.94 -17.10
N GLY A 92 -13.93 -5.44 -16.19
CA GLY A 92 -14.85 -6.54 -16.50
C GLY A 92 -15.84 -6.19 -17.60
N GLU A 93 -16.20 -7.17 -18.42
CA GLU A 93 -17.13 -6.99 -19.54
C GLU A 93 -18.60 -7.00 -19.10
N ASN A 94 -18.90 -7.57 -17.94
CA ASN A 94 -20.27 -7.70 -17.45
C ASN A 94 -20.73 -6.42 -16.72
N ARG A 95 -21.44 -5.55 -17.43
CA ARG A 95 -21.93 -4.26 -16.93
C ARG A 95 -23.42 -4.33 -16.60
N ARG A 96 -23.75 -4.70 -15.36
CA ARG A 96 -25.13 -4.90 -14.89
C ARG A 96 -25.95 -3.62 -14.74
N HIS A 97 -25.33 -2.45 -14.72
CA HIS A 97 -26.00 -1.16 -14.52
C HIS A 97 -26.64 -0.58 -15.78
N GLY A 98 -26.65 -1.30 -16.93
CA GLY A 98 -27.31 -0.87 -18.18
C GLY A 98 -26.53 0.16 -19.02
N TYR A 99 -25.41 0.67 -18.57
CA TYR A 99 -24.56 1.61 -19.32
C TYR A 99 -23.41 0.86 -20.01
N ALA A 100 -23.64 0.42 -21.26
CA ALA A 100 -22.69 -0.46 -21.98
C ALA A 100 -21.28 0.16 -22.17
N ASP A 101 -21.21 1.49 -22.29
CA ASP A 101 -19.95 2.19 -22.52
C ASP A 101 -19.35 2.82 -21.26
N TRP A 102 -19.98 2.61 -20.11
CA TRP A 102 -19.48 3.14 -18.84
C TRP A 102 -18.09 2.60 -18.51
N GLY A 103 -17.16 3.51 -18.26
CA GLY A 103 -15.77 3.19 -17.92
C GLY A 103 -14.91 2.71 -19.09
N LYS A 104 -15.44 2.58 -20.32
CA LYS A 104 -14.62 2.33 -21.50
C LYS A 104 -13.73 3.53 -21.79
N ILE A 105 -12.49 3.24 -22.17
CA ILE A 105 -11.49 4.23 -22.54
C ILE A 105 -11.17 4.05 -24.04
N PRO A 106 -11.87 4.76 -24.93
CA PRO A 106 -11.70 4.59 -26.39
C PRO A 106 -10.37 5.11 -26.91
N TYR A 107 -9.71 6.02 -26.17
CA TYR A 107 -8.42 6.59 -26.54
C TYR A 107 -7.49 6.59 -25.33
N TYR A 108 -6.21 6.48 -25.57
CA TYR A 108 -5.16 6.68 -24.58
C TYR A 108 -4.09 7.63 -25.09
N VAL A 109 -3.29 8.18 -24.20
CA VAL A 109 -2.19 9.05 -24.57
C VAL A 109 -0.89 8.27 -24.51
N ASP A 110 -0.08 8.44 -25.54
CA ASP A 110 1.29 7.92 -25.58
C ASP A 110 2.25 9.01 -26.06
N HIS A 111 3.49 8.91 -25.64
CA HIS A 111 4.54 9.86 -25.99
C HIS A 111 5.24 9.41 -27.26
N VAL A 112 4.82 9.95 -28.40
CA VAL A 112 5.35 9.59 -29.72
C VAL A 112 6.17 10.74 -30.28
N LEU A 113 7.42 10.46 -30.65
CA LEU A 113 8.34 11.43 -31.30
C LEU A 113 8.52 12.74 -30.50
N GLY A 114 8.48 12.68 -29.17
CA GLY A 114 8.71 13.84 -28.31
C GLY A 114 7.47 14.68 -28.01
N SER A 115 6.28 14.23 -28.42
CA SER A 115 5.00 14.87 -28.11
C SER A 115 3.95 13.84 -27.64
N ASP A 116 3.04 14.30 -26.76
CA ASP A 116 1.91 13.50 -26.33
C ASP A 116 0.89 13.39 -27.47
N SER A 117 0.54 12.18 -27.85
CA SER A 117 -0.37 11.89 -28.95
C SER A 117 -1.55 11.05 -28.46
N LEU A 118 -2.76 11.42 -28.92
CA LEU A 118 -3.97 10.66 -28.64
C LEU A 118 -4.07 9.50 -29.61
N ILE A 119 -4.09 8.27 -29.09
CA ILE A 119 -4.11 7.03 -29.86
C ILE A 119 -5.40 6.29 -29.58
N GLU A 120 -6.02 5.72 -30.62
CA GLU A 120 -7.20 4.87 -30.48
C GLU A 120 -6.85 3.60 -29.68
N ASN A 121 -7.64 3.30 -28.67
CA ASN A 121 -7.44 2.13 -27.83
C ASN A 121 -8.05 0.88 -28.48
N PRO A 122 -7.24 -0.11 -28.88
CA PRO A 122 -7.73 -1.32 -29.52
C PRO A 122 -8.62 -2.17 -28.62
N ASN A 123 -8.51 -2.00 -27.31
CA ASN A 123 -9.41 -2.62 -26.31
C ASN A 123 -9.85 -1.58 -25.27
N PRO A 124 -11.01 -0.93 -25.49
CA PRO A 124 -11.51 0.10 -24.58
C PRO A 124 -11.78 -0.34 -23.14
N ASN A 125 -11.74 -1.65 -22.85
CA ASN A 125 -11.82 -2.17 -21.48
C ASN A 125 -10.48 -2.10 -20.73
N ASN A 126 -9.38 -1.88 -21.44
CA ASN A 126 -8.05 -1.75 -20.84
C ASN A 126 -7.71 -0.29 -20.61
N GLN A 127 -7.32 0.04 -19.40
CA GLN A 127 -6.73 1.32 -19.06
C GLN A 127 -5.22 1.20 -19.21
N LEU A 128 -4.72 1.60 -20.39
CA LEU A 128 -3.33 1.43 -20.79
C LEU A 128 -2.40 2.46 -20.14
N ASN A 129 -1.11 2.09 -20.02
CA ASN A 129 -0.02 2.94 -19.54
C ASN A 129 -0.16 3.43 -18.10
N ILE A 130 -0.84 2.67 -17.24
CA ILE A 130 -0.99 3.02 -15.81
C ILE A 130 -0.20 2.09 -14.89
N GLY A 131 0.43 1.07 -15.45
CA GLY A 131 1.25 0.12 -14.70
C GLY A 131 2.43 0.81 -13.99
N TYR A 132 2.77 0.34 -12.80
CA TYR A 132 3.91 0.82 -12.02
C TYR A 132 4.44 -0.25 -11.07
N ASN A 133 5.67 -0.06 -10.62
CA ASN A 133 6.28 -0.87 -9.58
C ASN A 133 6.44 -0.03 -8.31
N GLN A 134 6.32 -0.67 -7.15
CA GLN A 134 6.52 -0.03 -5.85
C GLN A 134 7.29 -0.94 -4.91
N ILE A 135 8.17 -0.33 -4.12
CA ILE A 135 8.90 -0.99 -3.04
C ILE A 135 8.58 -0.25 -1.74
N ASP A 136 8.17 -1.01 -0.73
CA ASP A 136 7.96 -0.51 0.62
C ASP A 136 8.89 -1.25 1.58
N ILE A 137 9.61 -0.50 2.39
CA ILE A 137 10.53 -1.03 3.41
C ILE A 137 10.11 -0.44 4.75
N THR A 138 9.99 -1.28 5.76
CA THR A 138 9.73 -0.83 7.13
C THR A 138 10.73 -1.47 8.08
N GLN A 139 11.31 -0.64 8.95
CA GLN A 139 12.16 -1.08 10.04
C GLN A 139 11.67 -0.47 11.34
N LYS A 140 11.38 -1.31 12.32
CA LYS A 140 10.99 -0.87 13.66
C LYS A 140 11.88 -1.53 14.70
N PHE A 141 12.15 -0.78 15.74
CA PHE A 141 12.91 -1.27 16.88
C PHE A 141 12.20 -0.89 18.18
N LEU A 142 12.16 -1.80 19.12
CA LEU A 142 11.59 -1.63 20.44
C LEU A 142 12.63 -2.02 21.49
N PHE A 143 12.90 -1.13 22.44
CA PHE A 143 13.78 -1.39 23.60
C PHE A 143 13.05 -1.06 24.88
N LYS A 144 12.92 -2.05 25.76
CA LYS A 144 12.21 -1.95 27.03
C LYS A 144 13.11 -2.45 28.18
N PRO A 145 14.07 -1.61 28.61
CA PRO A 145 15.03 -2.00 29.65
C PRO A 145 14.40 -2.26 31.01
N THR A 146 13.30 -1.55 31.32
CA THR A 146 12.54 -1.67 32.56
C THR A 146 11.03 -1.67 32.27
N GLN A 147 10.20 -1.92 33.30
CA GLN A 147 8.73 -1.87 33.15
C GLN A 147 8.19 -0.45 32.89
N HIS A 148 8.97 0.58 33.25
CA HIS A 148 8.56 1.99 33.18
C HIS A 148 9.19 2.76 32.01
N LEU A 149 10.12 2.17 31.28
CA LEU A 149 10.81 2.81 30.15
C LEU A 149 10.67 1.97 28.90
N GLU A 150 10.11 2.58 27.86
CA GLU A 150 10.00 2.02 26.53
C GLU A 150 10.52 3.02 25.52
N ILE A 151 11.43 2.59 24.66
CA ILE A 151 12.00 3.36 23.56
C ILE A 151 11.65 2.63 22.27
N SER A 152 11.00 3.32 21.34
CA SER A 152 10.66 2.76 20.04
C SER A 152 11.10 3.66 18.90
N THR A 153 11.55 3.04 17.82
CA THR A 153 11.79 3.73 16.54
C THR A 153 10.97 3.09 15.44
N ASN A 154 10.57 3.90 14.46
CA ASN A 154 9.84 3.46 13.29
C ASN A 154 10.36 4.23 12.08
N SER A 155 10.94 3.52 11.12
CA SER A 155 11.41 4.05 9.85
C SER A 155 10.67 3.37 8.70
N GLN A 156 10.12 4.15 7.79
CA GLN A 156 9.41 3.65 6.61
C GLN A 156 9.94 4.36 5.37
N LEU A 157 10.21 3.60 4.33
CA LEU A 157 10.57 4.07 3.01
C LEU A 157 9.60 3.47 2.00
N SER A 158 9.04 4.31 1.14
CA SER A 158 8.22 3.89 0.02
C SER A 158 8.69 4.60 -1.23
N THR A 159 8.92 3.86 -2.31
CA THR A 159 9.30 4.42 -3.61
C THR A 159 8.57 3.67 -4.72
N SER A 160 8.23 4.38 -5.78
CA SER A 160 7.60 3.81 -6.97
C SER A 160 8.35 4.20 -8.24
N SER A 161 8.15 3.44 -9.30
CA SER A 161 8.45 3.91 -10.65
C SER A 161 7.55 5.10 -11.00
N ASN A 162 7.79 5.72 -12.15
CA ASN A 162 6.91 6.77 -12.63
C ASN A 162 5.48 6.24 -12.78
N ILE A 163 4.50 7.02 -12.31
CA ILE A 163 3.08 6.77 -12.47
C ILE A 163 2.56 7.86 -13.41
N GLN A 164 2.08 7.48 -14.56
CA GLN A 164 1.58 8.43 -15.54
C GLN A 164 0.28 9.07 -15.04
N ARG A 165 0.15 10.37 -15.25
CA ARG A 165 -1.02 11.16 -14.87
C ARG A 165 -1.71 11.68 -16.11
N PHE A 166 -2.77 11.01 -16.52
CA PHE A 166 -3.55 11.38 -17.71
C PHE A 166 -4.39 12.65 -17.52
N ASP A 167 -4.62 13.08 -16.29
CA ASP A 167 -5.33 14.31 -15.94
C ASP A 167 -4.46 15.58 -16.09
N GLN A 168 -3.17 15.42 -16.32
CA GLN A 168 -2.21 16.52 -16.47
C GLN A 168 -1.40 16.37 -17.77
N LEU A 169 -2.11 16.19 -18.87
CA LEU A 169 -1.45 16.26 -20.18
C LEU A 169 -0.98 17.69 -20.40
N ASN A 170 0.32 17.84 -20.53
CA ASN A 170 0.90 19.11 -20.96
C ASN A 170 0.61 19.28 -22.44
N ASN A 171 -0.19 20.27 -22.80
CA ASN A 171 -0.37 20.73 -24.17
C ASN A 171 0.92 21.34 -24.70
#